data_cc2cb6a0a6c75d5725c779b098963266
#
_entry.id   cc2cb6a0a6c75d5725c779b098963266
#
_cell.length_a   1.000
_cell.length_b   1.000
_cell.length_c   1.000
_cell.angle_alpha   90.00
_cell.angle_beta   90.00
_cell.angle_gamma   90.00
#
_symmetry.space_group_name_H-M   'P 1'
#
loop_
_entity.id
_entity.type
_entity.pdbx_description
1 polymer ?
#
loop_
_entity_poly.entity_id
_entity_poly.type
_entity_poly.pdbx_seq_one_letter_code
_entity_poly.pdbx_strand_id
1 'polypeptide(L)'
;MTSTQTPKKGFPLRLLVIVAMATIADALLSIQVAQWSYAWLPVPASTAAPYVDDLFSLEVGIGAFIFIGSVGFILWSVIFNRAEKYDESDGLPIEGNTRLEITWTVIPFVIVMALAFYSIQVNEKLASLGPKQKYDVAVNQAPDAVATVDARRDIGPIDVIARQWSWEFIYPDGVRSSELHLPINQRANCLLYTSPSPRDLLTSR
;
A
#
# COMPACT_ATOMS: atom_id res chain seq x y z
N MET A 1 -26.28 -54.68 -10.67
CA MET A 1 -25.99 -53.24 -10.89
C MET A 1 -24.47 -53.06 -10.66
N THR A 2 -23.71 -53.23 -11.71
CA THR A 2 -22.24 -53.09 -11.67
C THR A 2 -21.89 -51.61 -11.90
N SER A 3 -21.40 -50.95 -10.87
CA SER A 3 -20.88 -49.60 -10.98
C SER A 3 -19.55 -49.62 -11.71
N THR A 4 -19.56 -49.26 -12.98
CA THR A 4 -18.36 -48.97 -13.75
C THR A 4 -17.69 -47.70 -13.18
N GLN A 5 -16.68 -47.92 -12.30
CA GLN A 5 -15.79 -46.85 -11.91
C GLN A 5 -14.94 -46.46 -13.13
N THR A 6 -15.21 -45.28 -13.69
CA THR A 6 -14.32 -44.66 -14.67
C THR A 6 -12.97 -44.40 -14.01
N PRO A 7 -11.84 -44.85 -14.63
CA PRO A 7 -10.52 -44.57 -14.07
C PRO A 7 -10.28 -43.05 -13.97
N LYS A 8 -9.93 -42.58 -12.79
CA LYS A 8 -9.47 -41.16 -12.60
C LYS A 8 -8.24 -40.99 -13.50
N LYS A 9 -8.41 -40.34 -14.65
CA LYS A 9 -7.30 -39.90 -15.49
C LYS A 9 -6.48 -38.92 -14.65
N GLY A 10 -5.29 -39.33 -14.23
CA GLY A 10 -4.34 -38.43 -13.59
C GLY A 10 -4.06 -37.23 -14.49
N PHE A 11 -3.86 -36.07 -13.88
CA PHE A 11 -3.55 -34.83 -14.58
C PHE A 11 -2.32 -35.04 -15.47
N PRO A 12 -2.37 -34.78 -16.78
CA PRO A 12 -1.27 -35.08 -17.68
C PRO A 12 -0.04 -34.24 -17.29
N LEU A 13 1.09 -34.92 -17.07
CA LEU A 13 2.36 -34.31 -16.65
C LEU A 13 2.73 -33.09 -17.53
N ARG A 14 2.44 -33.14 -18.84
CA ARG A 14 2.69 -32.05 -19.77
C ARG A 14 1.94 -30.78 -19.38
N LEU A 15 0.68 -30.89 -18.95
CA LEU A 15 -0.12 -29.74 -18.52
C LEU A 15 0.41 -29.15 -17.21
N LEU A 16 0.83 -29.99 -16.26
CA LEU A 16 1.47 -29.53 -15.03
C LEU A 16 2.75 -28.74 -15.32
N VAL A 17 3.57 -29.20 -16.24
CA VAL A 17 4.81 -28.50 -16.65
C VAL A 17 4.48 -27.16 -17.31
N ILE A 18 3.50 -27.11 -18.21
CA ILE A 18 3.09 -25.86 -18.86
C ILE A 18 2.57 -24.85 -17.84
N VAL A 19 1.70 -25.27 -16.93
CA VAL A 19 1.18 -24.39 -15.87
C VAL A 19 2.29 -23.89 -14.97
N ALA A 20 3.20 -24.78 -14.55
CA ALA A 20 4.35 -24.39 -13.72
C ALA A 20 5.25 -23.36 -14.42
N MET A 21 5.57 -23.59 -15.70
CA MET A 21 6.36 -22.62 -16.49
C MET A 21 5.65 -21.29 -16.68
N ALA A 22 4.34 -21.30 -16.94
CA ALA A 22 3.54 -20.08 -17.05
C ALA A 22 3.52 -19.31 -15.73
N THR A 23 3.34 -19.98 -14.60
CA THR A 23 3.36 -19.37 -13.26
C THR A 23 4.73 -18.78 -12.92
N ILE A 24 5.83 -19.47 -13.29
CA ILE A 24 7.19 -18.94 -13.09
C ILE A 24 7.41 -17.70 -13.95
N ALA A 25 6.98 -17.73 -15.22
CA ALA A 25 7.10 -16.58 -16.12
C ALA A 25 6.30 -15.38 -15.61
N ASP A 26 5.07 -15.61 -15.13
CA ASP A 26 4.23 -14.60 -14.52
C ASP A 26 4.89 -13.99 -13.26
N ALA A 27 5.44 -14.83 -12.39
CA ALA A 27 6.17 -14.37 -11.20
C ALA A 27 7.39 -13.50 -11.58
N LEU A 28 8.17 -13.90 -12.58
CA LEU A 28 9.32 -13.11 -13.04
C LEU A 28 8.90 -11.77 -13.63
N LEU A 29 7.83 -11.74 -14.43
CA LEU A 29 7.27 -10.49 -14.96
C LEU A 29 6.77 -9.59 -13.84
N SER A 30 6.09 -10.13 -12.86
CA SER A 30 5.55 -9.40 -11.71
C SER A 30 6.66 -8.79 -10.84
N ILE A 31 7.75 -9.51 -10.63
CA ILE A 31 8.95 -8.99 -9.96
C ILE A 31 9.55 -7.83 -10.78
N GLN A 32 9.58 -7.95 -12.09
CA GLN A 32 10.09 -6.86 -12.94
C GLN A 32 9.20 -5.61 -12.87
N VAL A 33 7.87 -5.78 -12.85
CA VAL A 33 6.92 -4.67 -12.66
C VAL A 33 7.09 -4.04 -11.27
N ALA A 34 7.27 -4.85 -10.22
CA ALA A 34 7.57 -4.37 -8.89
C ALA A 34 8.85 -3.52 -8.84
N GLN A 35 9.90 -3.91 -9.55
CA GLN A 35 11.13 -3.12 -9.64
C GLN A 35 10.93 -1.81 -10.42
N TRP A 36 10.13 -1.82 -11.48
CA TRP A 36 9.81 -0.60 -12.22
C TRP A 36 8.97 0.39 -11.42
N SER A 37 8.20 -0.07 -10.44
CA SER A 37 7.35 0.80 -9.63
C SER A 37 8.12 1.84 -8.83
N TYR A 38 9.38 1.58 -8.48
CA TYR A 38 10.25 2.59 -7.85
C TYR A 38 10.47 3.82 -8.72
N ALA A 39 10.47 3.66 -10.04
CA ALA A 39 10.61 4.79 -10.97
C ALA A 39 9.34 5.64 -11.11
N TRP A 40 8.20 5.16 -10.61
CA TRP A 40 6.94 5.91 -10.62
C TRP A 40 6.82 6.87 -9.45
N LEU A 41 7.64 6.65 -8.42
CA LEU A 41 7.63 7.46 -7.21
C LEU A 41 8.61 8.65 -7.34
N PRO A 42 8.33 9.75 -6.65
CA PRO A 42 9.25 10.88 -6.61
C PRO A 42 10.56 10.50 -5.93
N VAL A 43 11.60 11.32 -6.15
CA VAL A 43 12.91 11.13 -5.50
C VAL A 43 12.73 11.10 -3.98
N PRO A 44 13.25 10.08 -3.28
CA PRO A 44 13.11 9.96 -1.84
C PRO A 44 13.79 11.13 -1.13
N ALA A 45 13.00 11.96 -0.47
CA ALA A 45 13.46 13.16 0.24
C ALA A 45 13.51 13.00 1.76
N SER A 46 13.18 11.82 2.29
CA SER A 46 13.19 11.52 3.72
C SER A 46 13.73 10.13 4.01
N THR A 47 14.19 9.90 5.24
CA THR A 47 14.60 8.58 5.72
C THR A 47 13.45 7.59 5.84
N ALA A 48 12.21 8.07 5.79
CA ALA A 48 10.99 7.29 5.84
C ALA A 48 10.59 6.77 4.44
N ALA A 49 10.96 7.47 3.37
CA ALA A 49 10.55 7.16 2.00
C ALA A 49 10.84 5.71 1.59
N PRO A 50 12.05 5.13 1.82
CA PRO A 50 12.33 3.76 1.39
C PRO A 50 11.36 2.72 1.95
N TYR A 51 10.87 2.89 3.18
CA TYR A 51 9.91 1.95 3.77
C TYR A 51 8.55 1.97 3.06
N VAL A 52 8.13 3.15 2.62
CA VAL A 52 6.88 3.33 1.86
C VAL A 52 7.06 2.79 0.45
N ASP A 53 8.20 3.08 -0.18
CA ASP A 53 8.53 2.65 -1.53
C ASP A 53 8.61 1.12 -1.62
N ASP A 54 9.22 0.47 -0.63
CA ASP A 54 9.31 -0.99 -0.53
C ASP A 54 7.92 -1.63 -0.36
N LEU A 55 7.07 -1.06 0.50
CA LEU A 55 5.70 -1.52 0.67
C LEU A 55 4.90 -1.39 -0.62
N PHE A 56 4.98 -0.23 -1.28
CA PHE A 56 4.32 0.03 -2.55
C PHE A 56 4.78 -0.94 -3.64
N SER A 57 6.10 -1.16 -3.77
CA SER A 57 6.67 -2.10 -4.74
C SER A 57 6.17 -3.53 -4.51
N LEU A 58 6.09 -3.97 -3.25
CA LEU A 58 5.53 -5.28 -2.90
C LEU A 58 4.06 -5.40 -3.32
N GLU A 59 3.24 -4.39 -3.02
CA GLU A 59 1.82 -4.38 -3.37
C GLU A 59 1.61 -4.37 -4.89
N VAL A 60 2.40 -3.57 -5.62
CA VAL A 60 2.40 -3.55 -7.10
C VAL A 60 2.80 -4.91 -7.66
N GLY A 61 3.81 -5.56 -7.09
CA GLY A 61 4.25 -6.88 -7.52
C GLY A 61 3.17 -7.95 -7.35
N ILE A 62 2.51 -7.98 -6.19
CA ILE A 62 1.40 -8.91 -5.92
C ILE A 62 0.21 -8.61 -6.84
N GLY A 63 -0.13 -7.33 -7.02
CA GLY A 63 -1.20 -6.91 -7.91
C GLY A 63 -0.93 -7.29 -9.37
N ALA A 64 0.31 -7.11 -9.84
CA ALA A 64 0.74 -7.51 -11.17
C ALA A 64 0.62 -9.02 -11.37
N PHE A 65 1.06 -9.82 -10.41
CA PHE A 65 0.96 -11.28 -10.47
C PHE A 65 -0.50 -11.75 -10.61
N ILE A 66 -1.40 -11.21 -9.79
CA ILE A 66 -2.82 -11.55 -9.88
C ILE A 66 -3.42 -11.09 -11.21
N PHE A 67 -3.08 -9.88 -11.65
CA PHE A 67 -3.62 -9.30 -12.87
C PHE A 67 -3.14 -10.04 -14.12
N ILE A 68 -1.83 -10.24 -14.28
CA ILE A 68 -1.24 -10.91 -15.45
C ILE A 68 -1.71 -12.37 -15.51
N GLY A 69 -1.71 -13.07 -14.38
CA GLY A 69 -2.20 -14.45 -14.28
C GLY A 69 -3.67 -14.57 -14.64
N SER A 70 -4.53 -13.70 -14.14
CA SER A 70 -5.97 -13.71 -14.43
C SER A 70 -6.26 -13.38 -15.89
N VAL A 71 -5.65 -12.32 -16.42
CA VAL A 71 -5.80 -11.92 -17.84
C VAL A 71 -5.23 -13.01 -18.75
N GLY A 72 -4.07 -13.57 -18.43
CA GLY A 72 -3.47 -14.67 -19.17
C GLY A 72 -4.37 -15.90 -19.25
N PHE A 73 -5.00 -16.26 -18.12
CA PHE A 73 -5.94 -17.38 -18.07
C PHE A 73 -7.20 -17.11 -18.91
N ILE A 74 -7.76 -15.90 -18.83
CA ILE A 74 -8.92 -15.50 -19.65
C ILE A 74 -8.56 -15.55 -21.13
N LEU A 75 -7.44 -14.97 -21.54
CA LEU A 75 -7.00 -14.97 -22.94
C LEU A 75 -6.77 -16.40 -23.44
N TRP A 76 -6.11 -17.24 -22.62
CA TRP A 76 -5.98 -18.65 -22.94
C TRP A 76 -7.34 -19.32 -23.18
N SER A 77 -8.29 -19.10 -22.29
CA SER A 77 -9.62 -19.71 -22.40
C SER A 77 -10.34 -19.25 -23.67
N VAL A 78 -10.28 -17.95 -23.97
CA VAL A 78 -10.93 -17.37 -25.19
C VAL A 78 -10.31 -17.90 -26.48
N ILE A 79 -8.99 -18.11 -26.50
CA ILE A 79 -8.30 -18.56 -27.72
C ILE A 79 -8.49 -20.07 -27.94
N PHE A 80 -8.31 -20.89 -26.89
CA PHE A 80 -8.23 -22.33 -27.03
C PHE A 80 -9.55 -23.07 -26.77
N ASN A 81 -10.50 -22.46 -26.06
CA ASN A 81 -11.80 -23.05 -25.73
C ASN A 81 -12.94 -22.41 -26.54
N ARG A 82 -12.66 -21.92 -27.74
CA ARG A 82 -13.69 -21.38 -28.64
C ARG A 82 -14.57 -22.48 -29.15
N ALA A 83 -15.89 -22.27 -29.13
CA ALA A 83 -16.83 -23.10 -29.88
C ALA A 83 -16.56 -22.99 -31.40
N GLU A 84 -16.85 -24.05 -32.12
CA GLU A 84 -16.77 -24.04 -33.59
C GLU A 84 -17.82 -23.11 -34.19
N LYS A 85 -17.55 -22.57 -35.38
CA LYS A 85 -18.31 -21.46 -35.99
C LYS A 85 -19.79 -21.76 -36.21
N TYR A 86 -20.31 -22.88 -36.10
CA TYR A 86 -21.72 -23.25 -36.30
C TYR A 86 -22.18 -24.23 -35.21
N ASP A 87 -21.49 -24.26 -34.08
CA ASP A 87 -21.88 -25.07 -32.94
C ASP A 87 -23.01 -24.36 -32.16
N GLU A 88 -24.24 -24.84 -32.34
CA GLU A 88 -25.45 -24.37 -31.61
C GLU A 88 -25.75 -25.27 -30.40
N SER A 89 -24.79 -26.09 -29.99
CA SER A 89 -24.97 -26.95 -28.81
C SER A 89 -25.01 -26.12 -27.53
N ASP A 90 -25.88 -26.53 -26.61
CA ASP A 90 -25.88 -25.96 -25.26
C ASP A 90 -24.53 -26.24 -24.57
N GLY A 91 -24.03 -25.26 -23.84
CA GLY A 91 -22.80 -25.43 -23.06
C GLY A 91 -22.91 -26.57 -22.05
N LEU A 92 -21.77 -27.13 -21.66
CA LEU A 92 -21.74 -28.18 -20.64
C LEU A 92 -22.43 -27.68 -19.34
N PRO A 93 -23.35 -28.44 -18.75
CA PRO A 93 -23.97 -28.11 -17.47
C PRO A 93 -22.91 -28.24 -16.37
N ILE A 94 -22.17 -27.18 -16.14
CA ILE A 94 -21.16 -27.13 -15.09
C ILE A 94 -21.82 -26.63 -13.80
N GLU A 95 -21.94 -27.52 -12.82
CA GLU A 95 -22.37 -27.16 -11.49
C GLU A 95 -21.22 -26.57 -10.68
N GLY A 96 -21.55 -25.82 -9.62
CA GLY A 96 -20.58 -25.22 -8.72
C GLY A 96 -19.64 -26.24 -8.07
N ASN A 97 -18.42 -25.83 -7.75
CA ASN A 97 -17.43 -26.64 -7.04
C ASN A 97 -17.04 -25.92 -5.75
N THR A 98 -17.65 -26.33 -4.64
CA THR A 98 -17.46 -25.71 -3.32
C THR A 98 -15.98 -25.66 -2.88
N ARG A 99 -15.16 -26.67 -3.25
CA ARG A 99 -13.74 -26.66 -2.93
C ARG A 99 -13.01 -25.54 -3.67
N LEU A 100 -13.34 -25.36 -4.93
CA LEU A 100 -12.76 -24.29 -5.75
C LEU A 100 -13.23 -22.91 -5.23
N GLU A 101 -14.50 -22.79 -4.87
CA GLU A 101 -15.09 -21.57 -4.31
C GLU A 101 -14.40 -21.13 -3.01
N ILE A 102 -14.22 -22.07 -2.09
CA ILE A 102 -13.47 -21.80 -0.84
C ILE A 102 -12.03 -21.41 -1.16
N THR A 103 -11.37 -22.07 -2.09
CA THR A 103 -9.97 -21.82 -2.41
C THR A 103 -9.76 -20.40 -2.94
N TRP A 104 -10.57 -19.95 -3.91
CA TRP A 104 -10.43 -18.60 -4.47
C TRP A 104 -10.90 -17.49 -3.54
N THR A 105 -11.65 -17.81 -2.48
CA THR A 105 -12.04 -16.85 -1.45
C THR A 105 -10.96 -16.75 -0.36
N VAL A 106 -10.45 -17.89 0.11
CA VAL A 106 -9.50 -17.93 1.24
C VAL A 106 -8.12 -17.43 0.85
N ILE A 107 -7.63 -17.79 -0.35
CA ILE A 107 -6.28 -17.37 -0.77
C ILE A 107 -6.13 -15.85 -0.84
N PRO A 108 -6.99 -15.09 -1.56
CA PRO A 108 -6.91 -13.62 -1.56
C PRO A 108 -7.11 -13.01 -0.18
N PHE A 109 -8.01 -13.56 0.63
CA PHE A 109 -8.22 -13.10 2.00
C PHE A 109 -6.94 -13.20 2.83
N VAL A 110 -6.23 -14.32 2.78
CA VAL A 110 -4.97 -14.51 3.51
C VAL A 110 -3.89 -13.54 3.02
N ILE A 111 -3.81 -13.32 1.70
CA ILE A 111 -2.85 -12.37 1.11
C ILE A 111 -3.14 -10.95 1.63
N VAL A 112 -4.40 -10.50 1.59
CA VAL A 112 -4.79 -9.17 2.07
C VAL A 112 -4.50 -9.01 3.56
N MET A 113 -4.79 -10.02 4.37
CA MET A 113 -4.47 -9.99 5.80
C MET A 113 -2.97 -9.91 6.06
N ALA A 114 -2.16 -10.66 5.31
CA ALA A 114 -0.70 -10.60 5.42
C ALA A 114 -0.15 -9.22 5.05
N LEU A 115 -0.66 -8.60 3.97
CA LEU A 115 -0.31 -7.24 3.57
C LEU A 115 -0.73 -6.22 4.64
N ALA A 116 -1.93 -6.36 5.22
CA ALA A 116 -2.39 -5.48 6.29
C ALA A 116 -1.47 -5.53 7.52
N PHE A 117 -1.07 -6.73 7.96
CA PHE A 117 -0.11 -6.88 9.06
C PHE A 117 1.25 -6.29 8.72
N TYR A 118 1.75 -6.49 7.50
CA TYR A 118 3.02 -5.90 7.06
C TYR A 118 2.94 -4.37 7.02
N SER A 119 1.84 -3.81 6.50
CA SER A 119 1.58 -2.36 6.48
C SER A 119 1.56 -1.75 7.90
N ILE A 120 0.96 -2.45 8.88
CA ILE A 120 0.99 -2.01 10.29
C ILE A 120 2.45 -1.94 10.80
N GLN A 121 3.27 -2.94 10.53
CA GLN A 121 4.67 -2.95 10.94
C GLN A 121 5.49 -1.83 10.28
N VAL A 122 5.23 -1.54 9.00
CA VAL A 122 5.85 -0.40 8.30
C VAL A 122 5.41 0.91 8.94
N ASN A 123 4.13 1.07 9.23
CA ASN A 123 3.60 2.28 9.88
C ASN A 123 4.19 2.50 11.27
N GLU A 124 4.36 1.44 12.08
CA GLU A 124 5.03 1.53 13.39
C GLU A 124 6.50 1.96 13.24
N LYS A 125 7.22 1.47 12.22
CA LYS A 125 8.58 1.93 11.92
C LYS A 125 8.59 3.41 11.55
N LEU A 126 7.67 3.85 10.70
CA LEU A 126 7.53 5.26 10.31
C LEU A 126 7.26 6.15 11.53
N ALA A 127 6.37 5.74 12.42
CA ALA A 127 6.07 6.44 13.66
C ALA A 127 7.27 6.50 14.62
N SER A 128 8.19 5.53 14.55
CA SER A 128 9.40 5.48 15.39
C SER A 128 10.57 6.29 14.83
N LEU A 129 10.56 6.66 13.54
CA LEU A 129 11.61 7.46 12.90
C LEU A 129 11.53 8.95 13.27
N GLY A 130 10.35 9.41 13.68
CA GLY A 130 10.18 10.73 14.30
C GLY A 130 10.79 10.75 15.71
N PRO A 131 11.17 11.93 16.24
CA PRO A 131 11.46 12.05 17.64
C PRO A 131 10.25 11.47 18.39
N LYS A 132 10.49 10.54 19.31
CA LYS A 132 9.45 10.10 20.25
C LYS A 132 9.05 11.35 21.04
N GLN A 133 8.14 12.13 20.50
CA GLN A 133 7.45 13.14 21.25
C GLN A 133 6.64 12.37 22.27
N LYS A 134 7.19 12.22 23.48
CA LYS A 134 6.33 12.25 24.64
C LYS A 134 5.62 13.61 24.53
N TYR A 135 4.41 13.57 24.01
CA TYR A 135 3.44 14.61 24.33
C TYR A 135 3.20 14.47 25.84
N ASP A 136 4.13 15.00 26.59
CA ASP A 136 3.82 15.37 27.95
C ASP A 136 2.78 16.49 27.81
N VAL A 137 1.53 16.13 28.05
CA VAL A 137 0.39 17.03 28.24
C VAL A 137 0.66 18.01 29.41
N ALA A 138 1.88 18.15 29.83
CA ALA A 138 2.41 19.02 30.84
C ALA A 138 2.67 20.45 30.40
N VAL A 139 2.34 20.85 29.16
CA VAL A 139 2.46 22.24 28.72
C VAL A 139 1.51 23.18 29.48
N ASN A 140 0.53 22.66 30.19
CA ASN A 140 -0.40 23.50 30.97
C ASN A 140 -0.12 23.56 32.47
N GLN A 141 1.01 23.02 32.99
CA GLN A 141 1.19 22.95 34.45
C GLN A 141 2.48 23.54 35.03
N ALA A 142 3.38 24.12 34.29
CA ALA A 142 4.49 24.87 34.88
C ALA A 142 5.05 25.93 33.92
N PRO A 143 4.79 27.24 34.18
CA PRO A 143 5.43 28.30 33.42
C PRO A 143 6.95 28.43 33.70
N ASP A 144 7.50 27.70 34.65
CA ASP A 144 8.90 27.85 35.10
C ASP A 144 9.79 26.59 34.95
N ALA A 145 9.32 25.52 34.35
CA ALA A 145 10.20 24.42 34.02
C ALA A 145 11.06 24.78 32.79
N VAL A 146 12.13 25.54 33.04
CA VAL A 146 13.22 25.70 32.09
C VAL A 146 13.74 24.30 31.75
N ALA A 147 13.31 23.83 30.60
CA ALA A 147 13.83 22.59 30.03
C ALA A 147 15.32 22.78 29.75
N THR A 148 16.15 22.20 30.59
CA THR A 148 17.57 21.96 30.32
C THR A 148 17.73 20.85 29.30
N VAL A 149 17.17 21.04 28.11
CA VAL A 149 17.47 20.25 26.93
C VAL A 149 18.18 21.19 26.01
N ASP A 150 19.41 20.85 25.66
CA ASP A 150 20.32 21.51 24.73
C ASP A 150 19.68 22.61 23.85
N ALA A 151 19.41 23.75 24.45
CA ALA A 151 18.71 24.90 23.86
C ALA A 151 19.45 25.52 22.67
N ARG A 152 20.60 24.96 22.28
CA ARG A 152 21.42 25.42 21.16
C ARG A 152 21.12 24.70 19.84
N ARG A 153 20.22 23.70 19.82
CA ARG A 153 19.95 22.87 18.64
C ARG A 153 18.49 22.79 18.21
N ASP A 154 17.59 23.40 18.95
CA ASP A 154 16.16 23.38 18.59
C ASP A 154 15.77 24.78 18.06
N ILE A 155 15.40 24.79 16.79
CA ILE A 155 14.62 25.90 16.26
C ILE A 155 13.26 25.74 16.92
N GLY A 156 12.80 26.73 17.65
CA GLY A 156 11.50 26.69 18.28
C GLY A 156 10.40 26.20 17.33
N PRO A 157 9.18 25.95 17.82
CA PRO A 157 8.12 25.41 17.00
C PRO A 157 7.82 26.34 15.81
N ILE A 158 7.74 25.76 14.63
CA ILE A 158 7.30 26.44 13.42
C ILE A 158 5.81 26.14 13.26
N ASP A 159 4.98 27.17 13.27
CA ASP A 159 3.55 27.01 13.02
C ASP A 159 3.32 26.89 11.50
N VAL A 160 2.72 25.79 11.09
CA VAL A 160 2.40 25.51 9.69
C VAL A 160 0.90 25.62 9.51
N ILE A 161 0.46 26.61 8.79
CA ILE A 161 -0.96 26.84 8.50
C ILE A 161 -1.26 26.31 7.10
N ALA A 162 -2.00 25.22 7.03
CA ALA A 162 -2.49 24.67 5.77
C ALA A 162 -3.82 25.30 5.40
N ARG A 163 -3.89 25.95 4.24
CA ARG A 163 -5.13 26.48 3.65
C ARG A 163 -5.35 25.81 2.31
N GLN A 164 -6.57 25.81 1.82
CA GLN A 164 -6.86 25.30 0.49
C GLN A 164 -5.99 26.05 -0.53
N TRP A 165 -5.08 25.29 -1.15
CA TRP A 165 -4.11 25.72 -2.17
C TRP A 165 -2.94 26.59 -1.70
N SER A 166 -2.70 26.75 -0.40
CA SER A 166 -1.54 27.49 0.11
C SER A 166 -1.04 26.98 1.45
N TRP A 167 0.25 27.15 1.67
CA TRP A 167 0.92 26.87 2.93
C TRP A 167 1.50 28.19 3.46
N GLU A 168 1.41 28.39 4.77
CA GLU A 168 2.03 29.51 5.47
C GLU A 168 2.85 28.94 6.64
N PHE A 169 4.11 29.31 6.69
CA PHE A 169 5.05 28.89 7.74
C PHE A 169 5.36 30.10 8.59
N ILE A 170 5.08 30.01 9.90
CA ILE A 170 5.37 31.08 10.85
C ILE A 170 6.48 30.59 11.76
N TYR A 171 7.61 31.28 11.70
CA TYR A 171 8.78 30.96 12.49
C TYR A 171 8.70 31.57 13.90
N PRO A 172 9.50 31.06 14.89
CA PRO A 172 9.45 31.57 16.27
C PRO A 172 9.78 33.06 16.42
N ASP A 173 10.50 33.63 15.46
CA ASP A 173 10.82 35.06 15.38
C ASP A 173 9.70 35.90 14.77
N GLY A 174 8.57 35.28 14.42
CA GLY A 174 7.40 35.92 13.80
C GLY A 174 7.51 36.12 12.29
N VAL A 175 8.60 35.66 11.66
CA VAL A 175 8.74 35.71 10.19
C VAL A 175 7.74 34.74 9.55
N ARG A 176 7.08 35.18 8.50
CA ARG A 176 6.13 34.39 7.71
C ARG A 176 6.67 34.13 6.32
N SER A 177 6.52 32.90 5.85
CA SER A 177 6.95 32.48 4.52
C SER A 177 5.92 31.53 3.90
N SER A 178 5.84 31.51 2.58
CA SER A 178 5.12 30.49 1.81
C SER A 178 5.94 29.24 1.54
N GLU A 179 7.24 29.29 1.84
CA GLU A 179 8.19 28.19 1.66
C GLU A 179 8.80 27.82 3.00
N LEU A 180 9.03 26.52 3.22
CA LEU A 180 9.66 26.01 4.43
C LEU A 180 11.19 26.06 4.28
N HIS A 181 11.85 26.90 5.06
CA HIS A 181 13.29 27.00 5.15
C HIS A 181 13.77 26.38 6.46
N LEU A 182 14.54 25.31 6.38
CA LEU A 182 15.10 24.63 7.54
C LEU A 182 16.64 24.61 7.46
N PRO A 183 17.33 24.85 8.58
CA PRO A 183 18.78 24.67 8.62
C PRO A 183 19.13 23.20 8.53
N ILE A 184 20.26 22.92 7.92
CA ILE A 184 20.80 21.56 7.79
C ILE A 184 21.28 21.07 9.16
N ASN A 185 21.04 19.79 9.46
CA ASN A 185 21.46 19.11 10.69
C ASN A 185 20.86 19.67 12.00
N GLN A 186 19.73 20.34 11.93
CA GLN A 186 18.98 20.76 13.12
C GLN A 186 17.58 20.14 13.12
N ARG A 187 17.04 19.89 14.31
CA ARG A 187 15.66 19.44 14.46
C ARG A 187 14.73 20.65 14.39
N ALA A 188 13.65 20.50 13.64
CA ALA A 188 12.57 21.48 13.60
C ALA A 188 11.27 20.80 14.03
N ASN A 189 10.57 21.41 14.98
CA ASN A 189 9.23 20.97 15.37
C ASN A 189 8.23 21.83 14.59
N CYS A 190 7.41 21.16 13.76
CA CYS A 190 6.35 21.83 13.01
C CYS A 190 5.00 21.51 13.63
N LEU A 191 4.25 22.53 14.02
CA LEU A 191 2.87 22.41 14.48
C LEU A 191 1.94 22.67 13.31
N LEU A 192 1.29 21.62 12.81
CA LEU A 192 0.42 21.71 11.65
C LEU A 192 -1.01 22.06 12.07
N TYR A 193 -1.48 23.20 11.62
CA TYR A 193 -2.87 23.63 11.76
C TYR A 193 -3.58 23.57 10.42
N THR A 194 -4.68 22.83 10.36
CA THR A 194 -5.57 22.83 9.21
C THR A 194 -6.57 23.96 9.35
N SER A 195 -6.89 24.65 8.25
CA SER A 195 -8.01 25.60 8.23
C SER A 195 -9.28 24.86 8.63
N PRO A 196 -10.09 25.39 9.56
CA PRO A 196 -11.36 24.77 9.90
C PRO A 196 -12.18 24.61 8.62
N SER A 197 -12.75 23.41 8.46
CA SER A 197 -13.66 23.14 7.35
C SER A 197 -14.83 24.15 7.39
N PRO A 198 -15.38 24.57 6.25
CA PRO A 198 -16.60 25.39 6.24
C PRO A 198 -17.75 24.79 7.07
N ARG A 199 -17.73 23.47 7.32
CA ARG A 199 -18.68 22.80 8.22
C ARG A 199 -18.44 23.15 9.70
N ASP A 200 -17.18 23.31 10.10
CA ASP A 200 -16.84 23.56 11.51
C ASP A 200 -17.20 25.00 11.92
N LEU A 201 -17.27 25.92 10.94
CA LEU A 201 -17.72 27.29 11.16
C LEU A 201 -19.24 27.41 11.37
N LEU A 202 -20.01 26.41 10.97
CA LEU A 202 -21.48 26.40 11.14
C LEU A 202 -21.92 25.81 12.48
N THR A 203 -21.05 25.13 13.21
CA THR A 203 -21.35 24.50 14.51
C THR A 203 -20.96 25.37 15.70
N SER A 204 -20.32 26.52 15.49
CA SER A 204 -19.89 27.46 16.54
C SER A 204 -20.83 28.63 16.75
N ARG A 205 -22.16 28.44 16.55
CA ARG A 205 -23.20 29.41 16.92
C ARG A 205 -24.13 28.85 17.95
#